data_00d6478c15632e058ca6fd40f670c58c
#
_entry.id   00d6478c15632e058ca6fd40f670c58c
#
_cell.length_a   1.000
_cell.length_b   1.000
_cell.length_c   1.000
_cell.angle_alpha   90.00
_cell.angle_beta   90.00
_cell.angle_gamma   90.00
#
_symmetry.space_group_name_H-M   'P 1'
#
loop_
_entity.id
_entity.type
_entity.pdbx_description
1 polymer ?
#
loop_
_entity_poly.entity_id
_entity_poly.type
_entity_poly.pdbx_seq_one_letter_code
_entity_poly.pdbx_strand_id
1 'polypeptide(L)'
;RLQKHNLLPGQMGWDSSRITKEIDVVILGMHARKNNPELLKAQELGVKIYSYPEYIYEQTKNKKRVVIGGSHGKTTITAMTLHVLQNAGLDVDYMVGAQLEGFDTMVKLTHKSEIVILEGDEYLSSPIDLRPKFHLYHPHIAVISGIAWDHINVFPTFENYLEQFQIFADKIEKGGTLIYFEGDEHVAGIGRSFPFSGIPYTVHEHVCKNGISYLIDGENEYPLIIFGDHNLQNLNASLKICNALSISKDVF
;
A
#
# COMPACT_ATOMS: atom_id res chain seq x y z
N ARG A 1 1.62 -16.97 16.37
CA ARG A 1 0.75 -17.27 15.25
C ARG A 1 1.33 -18.36 14.34
N LEU A 2 2.52 -18.20 13.76
CA LEU A 2 3.17 -19.21 12.91
C LEU A 2 3.28 -20.58 13.60
N GLN A 3 3.56 -20.59 14.90
CA GLN A 3 3.65 -21.81 15.70
C GLN A 3 2.31 -22.59 15.73
N LYS A 4 1.16 -21.89 15.80
CA LYS A 4 -0.17 -22.51 15.77
C LYS A 4 -0.48 -23.28 14.47
N HIS A 5 0.22 -22.93 13.40
CA HIS A 5 0.04 -23.53 12.07
C HIS A 5 1.22 -24.43 11.67
N ASN A 6 2.13 -24.75 12.60
CA ASN A 6 3.35 -25.52 12.35
C ASN A 6 4.24 -24.94 11.22
N LEU A 7 4.25 -23.61 11.10
CA LEU A 7 5.01 -22.89 10.09
C LEU A 7 6.38 -22.37 10.58
N LEU A 8 6.71 -22.61 11.86
CA LEU A 8 8.03 -22.33 12.38
C LEU A 8 8.95 -23.53 12.20
N PRO A 9 10.22 -23.32 11.81
CA PRO A 9 11.19 -24.40 11.81
C PRO A 9 11.46 -24.87 13.24
N GLY A 10 11.79 -26.16 13.38
CA GLY A 10 12.10 -26.73 14.69
C GLY A 10 13.33 -26.10 15.37
N GLN A 11 14.25 -25.55 14.58
CA GLN A 11 15.41 -24.79 15.03
C GLN A 11 15.45 -23.43 14.32
N MET A 12 15.60 -22.36 15.09
CA MET A 12 15.72 -21.00 14.56
C MET A 12 17.10 -20.79 13.92
N GLY A 13 17.16 -19.89 12.95
CA GLY A 13 18.38 -19.55 12.19
C GLY A 13 18.28 -20.00 10.73
N TRP A 14 19.33 -19.67 9.97
CA TRP A 14 19.43 -19.97 8.55
C TRP A 14 20.04 -21.35 8.37
N ASP A 15 19.39 -22.22 7.61
CA ASP A 15 19.81 -23.58 7.34
C ASP A 15 19.55 -23.95 5.88
N SER A 16 20.60 -24.02 5.08
CA SER A 16 20.52 -24.31 3.65
C SER A 16 19.93 -25.69 3.34
N SER A 17 19.95 -26.64 4.30
CA SER A 17 19.36 -27.98 4.11
C SER A 17 17.83 -27.95 3.99
N ARG A 18 17.19 -26.87 4.44
CA ARG A 18 15.74 -26.66 4.29
C ARG A 18 15.33 -26.36 2.86
N ILE A 19 16.28 -25.92 2.02
CA ILE A 19 16.02 -25.56 0.63
C ILE A 19 16.29 -26.77 -0.25
N THR A 20 15.22 -27.35 -0.80
CA THR A 20 15.26 -28.51 -1.69
C THR A 20 14.60 -28.18 -3.04
N LYS A 21 14.75 -29.07 -4.03
CA LYS A 21 14.11 -28.95 -5.34
C LYS A 21 12.58 -29.12 -5.28
N GLU A 22 12.04 -29.56 -4.16
CA GLU A 22 10.61 -29.74 -3.95
C GLU A 22 9.91 -28.42 -3.54
N ILE A 23 10.69 -27.39 -3.26
CA ILE A 23 10.16 -26.06 -2.95
C ILE A 23 9.74 -25.37 -4.25
N ASP A 24 8.48 -24.98 -4.35
CA ASP A 24 7.94 -24.28 -5.52
C ASP A 24 8.52 -22.86 -5.65
N VAL A 25 8.60 -22.12 -4.54
CA VAL A 25 9.08 -20.74 -4.53
C VAL A 25 9.75 -20.37 -3.20
N VAL A 26 10.71 -19.47 -3.27
CA VAL A 26 11.29 -18.78 -2.11
C VAL A 26 10.86 -17.32 -2.15
N ILE A 27 10.28 -16.81 -1.05
CA ILE A 27 9.92 -15.41 -0.90
C ILE A 27 11.02 -14.72 -0.08
N LEU A 28 11.74 -13.82 -0.72
CA LEU A 28 12.87 -13.13 -0.14
C LEU A 28 12.40 -11.83 0.53
N GLY A 29 12.54 -11.77 1.85
CA GLY A 29 12.27 -10.55 2.62
C GLY A 29 13.40 -9.52 2.49
N MET A 30 13.07 -8.25 2.65
CA MET A 30 13.97 -7.11 2.53
C MET A 30 15.19 -7.18 3.48
N HIS A 31 15.00 -7.73 4.68
CA HIS A 31 16.06 -7.80 5.69
C HIS A 31 17.01 -9.01 5.54
N ALA A 32 16.77 -9.87 4.56
CA ALA A 32 17.72 -10.92 4.21
C ALA A 32 19.02 -10.31 3.66
N ARG A 33 20.13 -11.00 3.87
CA ARG A 33 21.42 -10.58 3.30
C ARG A 33 21.67 -11.29 1.98
N LYS A 34 22.44 -10.65 1.07
CA LYS A 34 22.83 -11.26 -0.21
C LYS A 34 23.57 -12.60 -0.05
N ASN A 35 24.28 -12.77 1.06
CA ASN A 35 25.03 -13.98 1.40
C ASN A 35 24.25 -14.95 2.31
N ASN A 36 22.93 -14.81 2.40
CA ASN A 36 22.08 -15.72 3.16
C ASN A 36 22.23 -17.15 2.61
N PRO A 37 22.56 -18.18 3.43
CA PRO A 37 22.82 -19.53 2.95
C PRO A 37 21.60 -20.20 2.31
N GLU A 38 20.38 -19.89 2.76
CA GLU A 38 19.15 -20.38 2.14
C GLU A 38 18.89 -19.73 0.77
N LEU A 39 19.19 -18.42 0.64
CA LEU A 39 19.12 -17.72 -0.64
C LEU A 39 20.11 -18.30 -1.66
N LEU A 40 21.37 -18.48 -1.25
CA LEU A 40 22.42 -19.04 -2.11
C LEU A 40 22.05 -20.46 -2.55
N LYS A 41 21.48 -21.26 -1.64
CA LYS A 41 21.04 -22.62 -1.96
C LYS A 41 19.85 -22.62 -2.93
N ALA A 42 18.90 -21.71 -2.78
CA ALA A 42 17.78 -21.55 -3.70
C ALA A 42 18.28 -21.18 -5.11
N GLN A 43 19.26 -20.28 -5.22
CA GLN A 43 19.90 -19.91 -6.49
C GLN A 43 20.64 -21.10 -7.12
N GLU A 44 21.44 -21.85 -6.32
CA GLU A 44 22.16 -23.05 -6.77
C GLU A 44 21.20 -24.10 -7.36
N LEU A 45 20.06 -24.32 -6.71
CA LEU A 45 19.06 -25.32 -7.12
C LEU A 45 18.15 -24.85 -8.25
N GLY A 46 18.20 -23.55 -8.63
CA GLY A 46 17.30 -22.95 -9.61
C GLY A 46 15.86 -22.84 -9.13
N VAL A 47 15.63 -22.81 -7.82
CA VAL A 47 14.29 -22.57 -7.23
C VAL A 47 13.88 -21.13 -7.53
N LYS A 48 12.62 -20.93 -7.92
CA LYS A 48 12.11 -19.60 -8.22
C LYS A 48 12.12 -18.72 -6.98
N ILE A 49 12.73 -17.54 -7.09
CA ILE A 49 12.84 -16.58 -6.00
C ILE A 49 12.03 -15.34 -6.39
N TYR A 50 11.15 -14.91 -5.50
CA TYR A 50 10.45 -13.64 -5.58
C TYR A 50 10.89 -12.72 -4.45
N SER A 51 10.97 -11.43 -4.69
CA SER A 51 10.83 -10.49 -3.59
C SER A 51 9.41 -10.56 -3.01
N TYR A 52 9.23 -10.11 -1.77
CA TYR A 52 7.92 -10.09 -1.14
C TYR A 52 6.86 -9.34 -1.99
N PRO A 53 7.13 -8.10 -2.49
CA PRO A 53 6.16 -7.39 -3.32
C PRO A 53 5.91 -8.05 -4.69
N GLU A 54 6.90 -8.69 -5.31
CA GLU A 54 6.67 -9.48 -6.53
C GLU A 54 5.70 -10.62 -6.27
N TYR A 55 5.85 -11.32 -5.15
CA TYR A 55 4.93 -12.40 -4.81
C TYR A 55 3.51 -11.88 -4.55
N ILE A 56 3.36 -10.74 -3.85
CA ILE A 56 2.06 -10.10 -3.67
C ILE A 56 1.44 -9.74 -5.03
N TYR A 57 2.21 -9.18 -5.95
CA TYR A 57 1.72 -8.89 -7.30
C TYR A 57 1.25 -10.16 -8.02
N GLU A 58 2.03 -11.23 -8.02
CA GLU A 58 1.66 -12.50 -8.65
C GLU A 58 0.34 -13.07 -8.10
N GLN A 59 0.10 -12.93 -6.79
CA GLN A 59 -1.14 -13.38 -6.16
C GLN A 59 -2.34 -12.45 -6.44
N THR A 60 -2.08 -11.22 -6.89
CA THR A 60 -3.12 -10.18 -7.05
C THR A 60 -3.23 -9.64 -8.49
N LYS A 61 -2.46 -10.15 -9.45
CA LYS A 61 -2.42 -9.65 -10.82
C LYS A 61 -3.76 -9.65 -11.55
N ASN A 62 -4.66 -10.54 -11.18
CA ASN A 62 -6.01 -10.64 -11.75
C ASN A 62 -7.06 -9.87 -10.94
N LYS A 63 -6.64 -9.06 -9.95
CA LYS A 63 -7.52 -8.26 -9.09
C LYS A 63 -7.40 -6.79 -9.40
N LYS A 64 -8.43 -6.02 -9.06
CA LYS A 64 -8.36 -4.57 -9.04
C LYS A 64 -7.46 -4.13 -7.87
N ARG A 65 -6.27 -3.62 -8.17
CA ARG A 65 -5.27 -3.22 -7.17
C ARG A 65 -5.40 -1.73 -6.88
N VAL A 66 -5.64 -1.42 -5.61
CA VAL A 66 -5.57 -0.07 -5.05
C VAL A 66 -4.27 0.01 -4.25
N VAL A 67 -3.38 0.93 -4.59
CA VAL A 67 -2.07 1.07 -3.93
C VAL A 67 -1.95 2.46 -3.34
N ILE A 68 -1.71 2.52 -2.04
CA ILE A 68 -1.64 3.77 -1.28
C ILE A 68 -0.18 4.06 -0.95
N GLY A 69 0.43 4.97 -1.69
CA GLY A 69 1.80 5.47 -1.51
C GLY A 69 1.84 6.86 -0.90
N GLY A 70 3.04 7.29 -0.56
CA GLY A 70 3.32 8.59 0.04
C GLY A 70 4.13 8.48 1.32
N SER A 71 4.77 9.56 1.73
CA SER A 71 5.62 9.56 2.93
C SER A 71 4.83 9.44 4.22
N HIS A 72 3.58 9.93 4.24
CA HIS A 72 2.72 9.97 5.42
C HIS A 72 1.30 9.48 5.12
N GLY A 73 0.58 9.03 6.14
CA GLY A 73 -0.84 8.70 6.06
C GLY A 73 -1.19 7.35 5.43
N LYS A 74 -0.25 6.64 4.81
CA LYS A 74 -0.50 5.35 4.13
C LYS A 74 -1.36 4.39 4.94
N THR A 75 -0.90 4.03 6.14
CA THR A 75 -1.61 3.07 7.02
C THR A 75 -2.99 3.59 7.45
N THR A 76 -3.10 4.89 7.75
CA THR A 76 -4.37 5.50 8.16
C THR A 76 -5.37 5.50 7.00
N ILE A 77 -4.97 5.91 5.80
CA ILE A 77 -5.82 5.88 4.59
C ILE A 77 -6.25 4.44 4.29
N THR A 78 -5.31 3.49 4.38
CA THR A 78 -5.60 2.06 4.19
C THR A 78 -6.63 1.56 5.20
N ALA A 79 -6.45 1.88 6.49
CA ALA A 79 -7.36 1.49 7.56
C ALA A 79 -8.76 2.07 7.37
N MET A 80 -8.87 3.37 7.09
CA MET A 80 -10.15 4.04 6.81
C MET A 80 -10.86 3.42 5.61
N THR A 81 -10.12 3.19 4.52
CA THR A 81 -10.66 2.55 3.30
C THR A 81 -11.16 1.14 3.60
N LEU A 82 -10.39 0.32 4.29
CA LEU A 82 -10.79 -1.05 4.66
C LEU A 82 -12.02 -1.06 5.56
N HIS A 83 -12.10 -0.12 6.52
CA HIS A 83 -13.26 0.03 7.40
C HIS A 83 -14.55 0.30 6.61
N VAL A 84 -14.51 1.24 5.68
CA VAL A 84 -15.66 1.57 4.81
C VAL A 84 -16.03 0.37 3.93
N LEU A 85 -15.07 -0.29 3.28
CA LEU A 85 -15.35 -1.43 2.42
C LEU A 85 -15.96 -2.61 3.21
N GLN A 86 -15.50 -2.83 4.44
CA GLN A 86 -16.07 -3.85 5.33
C GLN A 86 -17.52 -3.51 5.71
N ASN A 87 -17.81 -2.25 6.05
CA ASN A 87 -19.16 -1.78 6.34
C ASN A 87 -20.07 -1.84 5.11
N ALA A 88 -19.51 -1.68 3.91
CA ALA A 88 -20.23 -1.90 2.65
C ALA A 88 -20.52 -3.39 2.37
N GLY A 89 -20.09 -4.32 3.23
CA GLY A 89 -20.25 -5.76 3.03
C GLY A 89 -19.32 -6.35 1.97
N LEU A 90 -18.26 -5.64 1.58
CA LEU A 90 -17.31 -6.10 0.58
C LEU A 90 -16.17 -6.89 1.23
N ASP A 91 -15.99 -8.11 0.75
CA ASP A 91 -14.85 -8.94 1.14
C ASP A 91 -13.65 -8.62 0.24
N VAL A 92 -12.73 -7.80 0.74
CA VAL A 92 -11.55 -7.37 0.02
C VAL A 92 -10.28 -8.02 0.58
N ASP A 93 -9.31 -8.23 -0.29
CA ASP A 93 -7.96 -8.59 0.12
C ASP A 93 -7.19 -7.32 0.53
N TYR A 94 -6.16 -7.49 1.36
CA TYR A 94 -5.35 -6.35 1.79
C TYR A 94 -3.94 -6.73 2.21
N MET A 95 -3.06 -5.75 2.17
CA MET A 95 -1.74 -5.75 2.81
C MET A 95 -1.51 -4.39 3.45
N VAL A 96 -1.26 -4.38 4.75
CA VAL A 96 -1.01 -3.18 5.57
C VAL A 96 0.33 -3.28 6.29
N GLY A 97 0.96 -2.14 6.54
CA GLY A 97 2.26 -2.05 7.19
C GLY A 97 2.23 -2.25 8.71
N ALA A 98 1.03 -2.21 9.33
CA ALA A 98 0.86 -2.36 10.77
C ALA A 98 -0.36 -3.23 11.10
N GLN A 99 -0.38 -3.79 12.32
CA GLN A 99 -1.57 -4.49 12.82
C GLN A 99 -2.69 -3.48 13.06
N LEU A 100 -3.82 -3.67 12.38
CA LEU A 100 -5.01 -2.85 12.58
C LEU A 100 -5.96 -3.52 13.57
N GLU A 101 -6.65 -2.71 14.38
CA GLU A 101 -7.73 -3.17 15.26
C GLU A 101 -8.90 -3.69 14.42
N GLY A 102 -9.48 -4.82 14.82
CA GLY A 102 -10.55 -5.48 14.07
C GLY A 102 -10.07 -6.33 12.87
N PHE A 103 -8.77 -6.42 12.63
CA PHE A 103 -8.19 -7.25 11.58
C PHE A 103 -7.27 -8.33 12.15
N ASP A 104 -7.50 -9.59 11.79
CA ASP A 104 -6.71 -10.72 12.31
C ASP A 104 -5.27 -10.74 11.81
N THR A 105 -5.01 -10.16 10.66
CA THR A 105 -3.72 -10.25 9.96
C THR A 105 -3.33 -8.91 9.33
N MET A 106 -2.04 -8.73 9.10
CA MET A 106 -1.54 -7.63 8.27
C MET A 106 -1.68 -7.92 6.77
N VAL A 107 -1.87 -9.18 6.39
CA VAL A 107 -2.03 -9.61 4.99
C VAL A 107 -3.17 -10.62 4.90
N LYS A 108 -4.10 -10.37 4.02
CA LYS A 108 -5.17 -11.29 3.64
C LYS A 108 -5.20 -11.39 2.12
N LEU A 109 -4.99 -12.58 1.59
CA LEU A 109 -5.08 -12.89 0.16
C LEU A 109 -5.97 -14.10 -0.02
N THR A 110 -7.00 -13.97 -0.83
CA THR A 110 -8.00 -15.02 -1.08
C THR A 110 -8.21 -15.20 -2.59
N HIS A 111 -8.78 -16.32 -2.99
CA HIS A 111 -9.14 -16.54 -4.40
C HIS A 111 -10.46 -15.85 -4.79
N LYS A 112 -11.28 -15.45 -3.82
CA LYS A 112 -12.64 -14.94 -4.05
C LYS A 112 -12.70 -13.43 -4.26
N SER A 113 -11.82 -12.71 -3.58
CA SER A 113 -11.83 -11.25 -3.62
C SER A 113 -11.37 -10.72 -4.98
N GLU A 114 -12.13 -9.81 -5.56
CA GLU A 114 -11.81 -9.13 -6.82
C GLU A 114 -10.99 -7.85 -6.61
N ILE A 115 -10.94 -7.33 -5.38
CA ILE A 115 -10.27 -6.08 -5.02
C ILE A 115 -9.20 -6.39 -3.99
N VAL A 116 -8.06 -5.72 -4.11
CA VAL A 116 -7.01 -5.72 -3.09
C VAL A 116 -6.56 -4.30 -2.79
N ILE A 117 -6.43 -3.99 -1.48
CA ILE A 117 -5.91 -2.72 -0.98
C ILE A 117 -4.50 -2.97 -0.46
N LEU A 118 -3.51 -2.30 -1.06
CA LEU A 118 -2.09 -2.48 -0.75
C LEU A 118 -1.49 -1.19 -0.21
N GLU A 119 -0.85 -1.26 0.94
CA GLU A 119 0.01 -0.17 1.40
C GLU A 119 1.31 -0.17 0.57
N GLY A 120 1.54 0.90 -0.17
CA GLY A 120 2.67 1.08 -1.06
C GLY A 120 3.86 1.72 -0.34
N ASP A 121 4.85 0.88 0.01
CA ASP A 121 6.08 1.33 0.63
C ASP A 121 7.11 1.70 -0.46
N GLU A 122 7.71 2.86 -0.32
CA GLU A 122 8.77 3.38 -1.19
C GLU A 122 10.15 2.77 -0.90
N TYR A 123 10.29 1.95 0.14
CA TYR A 123 11.54 1.28 0.45
C TYR A 123 11.80 0.07 -0.45
N LEU A 124 13.07 -0.39 -0.49
CA LEU A 124 13.54 -1.45 -1.39
C LEU A 124 12.79 -2.79 -1.20
N SER A 125 12.64 -3.52 -2.29
CA SER A 125 11.89 -4.78 -2.34
C SER A 125 12.63 -5.96 -1.70
N SER A 126 13.93 -6.08 -1.99
CA SER A 126 14.79 -7.14 -1.43
C SER A 126 16.26 -6.77 -1.57
N PRO A 127 17.20 -7.50 -0.94
CA PRO A 127 18.62 -7.25 -1.10
C PRO A 127 19.15 -7.49 -2.52
N ILE A 128 18.45 -8.21 -3.36
CA ILE A 128 18.82 -8.48 -4.77
C ILE A 128 17.92 -7.77 -5.78
N ASP A 129 16.85 -7.10 -5.32
CA ASP A 129 15.98 -6.23 -6.12
C ASP A 129 15.83 -4.89 -5.41
N LEU A 130 16.54 -3.89 -5.92
CA LEU A 130 16.61 -2.56 -5.32
C LEU A 130 15.48 -1.63 -5.78
N ARG A 131 14.51 -2.14 -6.53
CA ARG A 131 13.33 -1.35 -6.88
C ARG A 131 12.46 -1.12 -5.64
N PRO A 132 11.89 0.08 -5.46
CA PRO A 132 10.86 0.33 -4.45
C PRO A 132 9.70 -0.65 -4.53
N LYS A 133 9.15 -1.06 -3.38
CA LYS A 133 8.07 -2.06 -3.32
C LYS A 133 6.87 -1.65 -4.14
N PHE A 134 6.45 -0.38 -4.05
CA PHE A 134 5.24 0.11 -4.74
C PHE A 134 5.36 0.10 -6.27
N HIS A 135 6.58 0.08 -6.85
CA HIS A 135 6.77 -0.06 -8.30
C HIS A 135 6.31 -1.42 -8.84
N LEU A 136 6.21 -2.43 -7.98
CA LEU A 136 5.92 -3.80 -8.38
C LEU A 136 4.43 -4.14 -8.34
N TYR A 137 3.59 -3.25 -7.82
CA TYR A 137 2.16 -3.55 -7.62
C TYR A 137 1.27 -3.23 -8.82
N HIS A 138 1.72 -2.43 -9.77
CA HIS A 138 0.96 -2.04 -10.98
C HIS A 138 -0.50 -1.68 -10.66
N PRO A 139 -0.76 -0.55 -9.99
CA PRO A 139 -2.08 -0.19 -9.49
C PRO A 139 -3.08 0.12 -10.60
N HIS A 140 -4.36 -0.18 -10.39
CA HIS A 140 -5.47 0.37 -11.16
C HIS A 140 -5.92 1.72 -10.56
N ILE A 141 -5.78 1.84 -9.23
CA ILE A 141 -5.99 3.09 -8.50
C ILE A 141 -4.77 3.29 -7.62
N ALA A 142 -4.06 4.38 -7.82
CA ALA A 142 -2.94 4.78 -6.97
C ALA A 142 -3.31 6.01 -6.15
N VAL A 143 -2.74 6.10 -4.95
CA VAL A 143 -2.79 7.31 -4.12
C VAL A 143 -1.37 7.78 -3.86
N ILE A 144 -1.13 9.09 -3.93
CA ILE A 144 0.09 9.74 -3.41
C ILE A 144 -0.34 10.77 -2.37
N SER A 145 -0.07 10.48 -1.10
CA SER A 145 -0.56 11.28 0.04
C SER A 145 0.37 12.41 0.47
N GLY A 146 1.55 12.49 -0.10
CA GLY A 146 2.58 13.50 0.17
C GLY A 146 3.97 12.95 -0.11
N ILE A 147 4.94 13.84 -0.36
CA ILE A 147 6.34 13.50 -0.58
C ILE A 147 7.20 14.31 0.37
N ALA A 148 7.66 13.69 1.45
CA ALA A 148 8.65 14.23 2.36
C ALA A 148 9.88 13.31 2.35
N TRP A 149 11.05 13.90 2.11
CA TRP A 149 12.28 13.12 1.93
C TRP A 149 12.58 12.23 3.12
N ASP A 150 12.59 10.94 2.88
CA ASP A 150 12.91 9.89 3.83
C ASP A 150 13.87 8.86 3.20
N HIS A 151 14.34 7.91 4.01
CA HIS A 151 15.22 6.83 3.56
C HIS A 151 16.50 7.33 2.85
N ILE A 152 17.18 8.35 3.43
CA ILE A 152 18.40 8.98 2.88
C ILE A 152 19.51 7.95 2.59
N ASN A 153 19.54 6.85 3.33
CA ASN A 153 20.46 5.73 3.10
C ASN A 153 20.22 4.99 1.77
N VAL A 154 19.05 5.15 1.17
CA VAL A 154 18.66 4.53 -0.11
C VAL A 154 18.54 5.57 -1.22
N PHE A 155 17.96 6.73 -0.89
CA PHE A 155 17.73 7.84 -1.81
C PHE A 155 18.57 9.05 -1.36
N PRO A 156 19.82 9.17 -1.85
CA PRO A 156 20.78 10.13 -1.34
C PRO A 156 20.44 11.59 -1.67
N THR A 157 19.55 11.84 -2.64
CA THR A 157 19.04 13.18 -2.97
C THR A 157 17.52 13.19 -3.00
N PHE A 158 16.94 14.37 -2.79
CA PHE A 158 15.49 14.56 -2.87
C PHE A 158 14.96 14.28 -4.28
N GLU A 159 15.68 14.67 -5.32
CA GLU A 159 15.32 14.43 -6.72
C GLU A 159 15.23 12.93 -7.02
N ASN A 160 16.17 12.13 -6.50
CA ASN A 160 16.14 10.68 -6.65
C ASN A 160 14.95 10.07 -5.91
N TYR A 161 14.58 10.61 -4.74
CA TYR A 161 13.39 10.18 -4.00
C TYR A 161 12.10 10.56 -4.73
N LEU A 162 12.01 11.79 -5.24
CA LEU A 162 10.86 12.28 -6.03
C LEU A 162 10.64 11.45 -7.29
N GLU A 163 11.72 11.08 -7.99
CA GLU A 163 11.67 10.24 -9.17
C GLU A 163 10.95 8.90 -8.91
N GLN A 164 11.09 8.33 -7.70
CA GLN A 164 10.42 7.07 -7.38
C GLN A 164 8.88 7.19 -7.41
N PHE A 165 8.34 8.34 -7.03
CA PHE A 165 6.91 8.62 -7.09
C PHE A 165 6.43 8.88 -8.52
N GLN A 166 7.25 9.49 -9.36
CA GLN A 166 6.95 9.60 -10.79
C GLN A 166 6.89 8.22 -11.44
N ILE A 167 7.90 7.35 -11.19
CA ILE A 167 7.91 5.97 -11.68
C ILE A 167 6.70 5.20 -11.16
N PHE A 168 6.30 5.41 -9.90
CA PHE A 168 5.10 4.78 -9.35
C PHE A 168 3.83 5.19 -10.09
N ALA A 169 3.67 6.48 -10.40
CA ALA A 169 2.57 6.98 -11.22
C ALA A 169 2.58 6.36 -12.64
N ASP A 170 3.77 6.22 -13.25
CA ASP A 170 3.93 5.61 -14.57
C ASP A 170 3.63 4.09 -14.58
N LYS A 171 3.63 3.44 -13.40
CA LYS A 171 3.23 2.03 -13.25
C LYS A 171 1.73 1.81 -13.10
N ILE A 172 0.93 2.87 -13.07
CA ILE A 172 -0.53 2.74 -13.07
C ILE A 172 -0.98 2.09 -14.38
N GLU A 173 -1.85 1.09 -14.27
CA GLU A 173 -2.41 0.38 -15.42
C GLU A 173 -3.11 1.34 -16.39
N LYS A 174 -3.08 1.04 -17.67
CA LYS A 174 -3.68 1.90 -18.70
C LYS A 174 -5.16 2.16 -18.42
N GLY A 175 -5.53 3.45 -18.37
CA GLY A 175 -6.89 3.88 -18.00
C GLY A 175 -7.16 3.86 -16.49
N GLY A 176 -6.13 3.63 -15.67
CA GLY A 176 -6.26 3.72 -14.22
C GLY A 176 -6.32 5.15 -13.70
N THR A 177 -6.40 5.29 -12.39
CA THR A 177 -6.65 6.55 -11.69
C THR A 177 -5.52 6.86 -10.73
N LEU A 178 -5.04 8.10 -10.74
CA LEU A 178 -4.15 8.66 -9.73
C LEU A 178 -4.91 9.64 -8.83
N ILE A 179 -5.06 9.31 -7.56
CA ILE A 179 -5.57 10.20 -6.51
C ILE A 179 -4.38 10.86 -5.85
N TYR A 180 -4.34 12.19 -5.80
CA TYR A 180 -3.15 12.89 -5.36
C TYR A 180 -3.46 14.08 -4.44
N PHE A 181 -2.63 14.24 -3.41
CA PHE A 181 -2.75 15.37 -2.48
C PHE A 181 -2.27 16.67 -3.14
N GLU A 182 -3.20 17.59 -3.38
CA GLU A 182 -2.92 18.84 -4.09
C GLU A 182 -2.15 19.86 -3.24
N GLY A 183 -2.16 19.71 -1.91
CA GLY A 183 -1.44 20.59 -1.00
C GLY A 183 0.09 20.41 -0.99
N ASP A 184 0.60 19.36 -1.62
CA ASP A 184 2.03 19.13 -1.85
C ASP A 184 2.36 19.45 -3.32
N GLU A 185 3.24 20.45 -3.55
CA GLU A 185 3.55 20.94 -4.91
C GLU A 185 4.17 19.84 -5.80
N HIS A 186 5.00 18.96 -5.25
CA HIS A 186 5.63 17.88 -5.99
C HIS A 186 4.60 16.81 -6.38
N VAL A 187 3.72 16.44 -5.45
CA VAL A 187 2.62 15.52 -5.71
C VAL A 187 1.64 16.10 -6.71
N ALA A 188 1.29 17.39 -6.57
CA ALA A 188 0.42 18.09 -7.51
C ALA A 188 1.03 18.17 -8.92
N GLY A 189 2.36 18.35 -9.02
CA GLY A 189 3.10 18.31 -10.29
C GLY A 189 2.94 16.95 -11.01
N ILE A 190 3.15 15.85 -10.28
CA ILE A 190 2.92 14.48 -10.79
C ILE A 190 1.46 14.29 -11.19
N GLY A 191 0.52 14.68 -10.33
CA GLY A 191 -0.91 14.50 -10.58
C GLY A 191 -1.44 15.26 -11.80
N ARG A 192 -1.00 16.50 -12.01
CA ARG A 192 -1.40 17.33 -13.16
C ARG A 192 -0.81 16.83 -14.48
N SER A 193 0.36 16.21 -14.45
CA SER A 193 1.01 15.63 -15.64
C SER A 193 0.54 14.21 -15.95
N PHE A 194 -0.26 13.60 -15.07
CA PHE A 194 -0.73 12.23 -15.25
C PHE A 194 -1.66 12.11 -16.46
N PRO A 195 -1.39 11.20 -17.42
CA PRO A 195 -2.04 11.20 -18.73
C PRO A 195 -3.48 10.64 -18.75
N PHE A 196 -3.96 10.09 -17.64
CA PHE A 196 -5.30 9.50 -17.55
C PHE A 196 -6.17 10.27 -16.53
N SER A 197 -6.81 9.56 -15.59
CA SER A 197 -7.67 10.16 -14.57
C SER A 197 -6.87 10.61 -13.36
N GLY A 198 -6.51 11.90 -13.29
CA GLY A 198 -5.94 12.54 -12.11
C GLY A 198 -7.04 13.15 -11.23
N ILE A 199 -7.16 12.70 -9.99
CA ILE A 199 -8.16 13.19 -9.02
C ILE A 199 -7.44 13.89 -7.87
N PRO A 200 -7.46 15.24 -7.83
CA PRO A 200 -6.90 15.98 -6.71
C PRO A 200 -7.76 15.82 -5.46
N TYR A 201 -7.11 15.88 -4.30
CA TYR A 201 -7.79 16.04 -3.03
C TYR A 201 -7.00 16.95 -2.08
N THR A 202 -7.70 17.54 -1.14
CA THR A 202 -7.18 18.42 -0.08
C THR A 202 -7.69 17.93 1.27
N VAL A 203 -7.46 18.70 2.33
CA VAL A 203 -8.18 18.51 3.60
C VAL A 203 -9.68 18.61 3.32
N HIS A 204 -10.46 17.66 3.86
CA HIS A 204 -11.91 17.68 3.65
C HIS A 204 -12.53 18.92 4.30
N GLU A 205 -13.55 19.49 3.66
CA GLU A 205 -14.32 20.60 4.23
C GLU A 205 -14.90 20.20 5.58
N HIS A 206 -14.67 21.02 6.59
CA HIS A 206 -15.07 20.73 7.95
C HIS A 206 -15.27 22.01 8.76
N VAL A 207 -15.96 21.87 9.90
CA VAL A 207 -16.09 22.92 10.92
C VAL A 207 -15.80 22.35 12.29
N CYS A 208 -15.17 23.13 13.14
CA CYS A 208 -14.94 22.74 14.54
C CYS A 208 -15.93 23.51 15.46
N LYS A 209 -16.74 22.78 16.22
CA LYS A 209 -17.71 23.31 17.16
C LYS A 209 -17.52 22.64 18.51
N ASN A 210 -17.27 23.42 19.57
CA ASN A 210 -17.07 22.90 20.93
C ASN A 210 -16.01 21.79 21.05
N GLY A 211 -14.93 21.89 20.26
CA GLY A 211 -13.85 20.88 20.26
C GLY A 211 -14.13 19.60 19.48
N ILE A 212 -15.27 19.52 18.77
CA ILE A 212 -15.63 18.40 17.90
C ILE A 212 -15.51 18.88 16.44
N SER A 213 -14.82 18.09 15.61
CA SER A 213 -14.77 18.30 14.16
C SER A 213 -16.03 17.72 13.52
N TYR A 214 -16.62 18.46 12.61
CA TYR A 214 -17.76 18.02 11.81
C TYR A 214 -17.36 18.04 10.34
N LEU A 215 -17.54 16.93 9.66
CA LEU A 215 -17.39 16.84 8.20
C LEU A 215 -18.59 17.53 7.55
N ILE A 216 -18.32 18.36 6.56
CA ILE A 216 -19.37 19.06 5.79
C ILE A 216 -19.65 18.26 4.50
N ASP A 217 -20.92 17.95 4.28
CA ASP A 217 -21.40 17.34 3.05
C ASP A 217 -22.69 18.04 2.59
N GLY A 218 -22.53 19.03 1.71
CA GLY A 218 -23.61 19.91 1.33
C GLY A 218 -24.14 20.69 2.54
N GLU A 219 -25.41 20.50 2.88
CA GLU A 219 -26.03 21.12 4.05
C GLU A 219 -25.90 20.27 5.33
N ASN A 220 -25.34 19.05 5.24
CA ASN A 220 -25.23 18.14 6.37
C ASN A 220 -23.88 18.28 7.08
N GLU A 221 -23.92 18.10 8.39
CA GLU A 221 -22.75 18.09 9.28
C GLU A 221 -22.69 16.76 10.02
N TYR A 222 -21.59 16.03 9.86
CA TYR A 222 -21.39 14.74 10.51
C TYR A 222 -20.29 14.85 11.58
N PRO A 223 -20.61 14.59 12.86
CA PRO A 223 -19.61 14.66 13.93
C PRO A 223 -18.56 13.57 13.75
N LEU A 224 -17.30 13.94 13.88
CA LEU A 224 -16.16 13.04 13.75
C LEU A 224 -15.52 12.79 15.13
N ILE A 225 -15.08 11.56 15.35
CA ILE A 225 -14.22 11.19 16.48
C ILE A 225 -12.73 11.47 16.22
N ILE A 226 -12.38 11.73 14.95
CA ILE A 226 -11.03 12.13 14.53
C ILE A 226 -10.93 13.64 14.48
N PHE A 227 -9.72 14.17 14.61
CA PHE A 227 -9.45 15.60 14.58
C PHE A 227 -8.12 15.89 13.87
N GLY A 228 -7.95 17.16 13.46
CA GLY A 228 -6.74 17.69 12.83
C GLY A 228 -6.69 17.44 11.32
N ASP A 229 -6.05 18.37 10.63
CA ASP A 229 -5.99 18.44 9.15
C ASP A 229 -5.43 17.17 8.52
N HIS A 230 -4.42 16.56 9.13
CA HIS A 230 -3.85 15.30 8.62
C HIS A 230 -4.86 14.15 8.58
N ASN A 231 -5.70 14.02 9.62
CA ASN A 231 -6.73 12.99 9.63
C ASN A 231 -7.86 13.28 8.64
N LEU A 232 -8.23 14.56 8.49
CA LEU A 232 -9.24 14.99 7.52
C LEU A 232 -8.73 14.88 6.08
N GLN A 233 -7.43 15.08 5.86
CA GLN A 233 -6.76 14.77 4.60
C GLN A 233 -6.81 13.27 4.29
N ASN A 234 -6.45 12.43 5.24
CA ASN A 234 -6.49 10.96 5.10
C ASN A 234 -7.92 10.46 4.84
N LEU A 235 -8.91 11.04 5.53
CA LEU A 235 -10.33 10.76 5.32
C LEU A 235 -10.76 11.09 3.89
N ASN A 236 -10.37 12.27 3.37
CA ASN A 236 -10.71 12.65 1.99
C ASN A 236 -10.03 11.74 0.96
N ALA A 237 -8.78 11.33 1.18
CA ALA A 237 -8.13 10.32 0.32
C ALA A 237 -8.93 9.01 0.29
N SER A 238 -9.36 8.52 1.46
CA SER A 238 -10.20 7.32 1.57
C SER A 238 -11.54 7.49 0.85
N LEU A 239 -12.20 8.65 0.98
CA LEU A 239 -13.43 8.97 0.25
C LEU A 239 -13.21 8.93 -1.28
N LYS A 240 -12.11 9.49 -1.78
CA LYS A 240 -11.78 9.43 -3.22
C LYS A 240 -11.53 8.00 -3.70
N ILE A 241 -10.88 7.16 -2.88
CA ILE A 241 -10.71 5.72 -3.19
C ILE A 241 -12.08 5.03 -3.26
N CYS A 242 -12.93 5.23 -2.27
CA CYS A 242 -14.28 4.63 -2.21
C CYS A 242 -15.12 5.05 -3.43
N ASN A 243 -15.09 6.33 -3.81
CA ASN A 243 -15.77 6.83 -5.01
C ASN A 243 -15.21 6.16 -6.29
N ALA A 244 -13.88 6.00 -6.42
CA ALA A 244 -13.26 5.33 -7.56
C ALA A 244 -13.57 3.81 -7.61
N LEU A 245 -13.95 3.23 -6.47
CA LEU A 245 -14.47 1.86 -6.36
C LEU A 245 -15.99 1.78 -6.50
N SER A 246 -16.66 2.90 -6.80
CA SER A 246 -18.13 3.00 -6.93
C SER A 246 -18.89 2.67 -5.64
N ILE A 247 -18.28 2.92 -4.49
CA ILE A 247 -18.96 2.84 -3.19
C ILE A 247 -19.85 4.06 -3.02
N SER A 248 -21.09 3.83 -2.64
CA SER A 248 -22.04 4.91 -2.36
C SER A 248 -21.53 5.78 -1.19
N LYS A 249 -21.73 7.10 -1.33
CA LYS A 249 -21.37 8.07 -0.30
C LYS A 249 -22.12 7.85 1.02
N ASP A 250 -23.33 7.29 0.94
CA ASP A 250 -24.15 6.98 2.11
C ASP A 250 -23.54 5.87 2.99
N VAL A 251 -22.60 5.09 2.45
CA VAL A 251 -21.87 4.04 3.18
C VAL A 251 -20.62 4.59 3.84
N PHE A 252 -20.06 5.70 3.31
CA PHE A 252 -18.86 6.34 3.80
C PHE A 252 -19.12 7.13 5.06
#